data_abe918d5321e8427c136e6d5bc6ff2cc
#
_entry.id   abe918d5321e8427c136e6d5bc6ff2cc
#
_cell.length_a   1.000
_cell.length_b   1.000
_cell.length_c   1.000
_cell.angle_alpha   90.00
_cell.angle_beta   90.00
_cell.angle_gamma   90.00
#
_symmetry.space_group_name_H-M   'P 1'
#
loop_
_entity.id
_entity.type
_entity.pdbx_description
1 polymer ?
#
loop_
_entity_poly.entity_id
_entity_poly.type
_entity_poly.pdbx_seq_one_letter_code
_entity_poly.pdbx_strand_id
1 'polypeptide(L)'
;MTLDKALQILIGNQEDDKAEKFLHFLSDKLWELYNLYVMDKMKMADGELRWNLNIPNAKENIEYNQTIIMPQVNSDIFDNVELELVDAKGLDEVKHGLKLTVAPDGKSLAITGIPSLEAFRKDGAVAESTFELTLIYKFCGGIEMPKDRPTLEHKIPFVINQDPRKLWRNLPVDWENMPEPKYKNDDTQVEY
;
A
#
# COMPACT_ATOMS: atom_id res chain seq x y z
N MET A 1 -2.96 -38.11 28.33
CA MET A 1 -4.35 -37.71 28.70
C MET A 1 -4.87 -36.93 27.53
N THR A 2 -5.95 -37.34 26.87
CA THR A 2 -6.53 -36.61 25.75
C THR A 2 -7.32 -35.40 26.28
N LEU A 3 -7.45 -34.36 25.45
CA LEU A 3 -8.20 -33.14 25.80
C LEU A 3 -9.64 -33.46 26.24
N ASP A 4 -10.30 -34.42 25.54
CA ASP A 4 -11.64 -34.89 25.86
C ASP A 4 -11.74 -35.50 27.27
N LYS A 5 -10.73 -36.23 27.67
CA LYS A 5 -10.69 -36.85 29.02
C LYS A 5 -10.46 -35.82 30.11
N ALA A 6 -9.67 -34.77 29.83
CA ALA A 6 -9.48 -33.64 30.73
C ALA A 6 -10.75 -32.79 30.84
N LEU A 7 -11.44 -32.55 29.73
CA LEU A 7 -12.73 -31.87 29.73
C LEU A 7 -13.82 -32.66 30.47
N GLN A 8 -13.92 -33.95 30.26
CA GLN A 8 -14.87 -34.82 30.99
C GLN A 8 -14.60 -34.81 32.49
N ILE A 9 -13.36 -34.78 32.95
CA ILE A 9 -13.02 -34.71 34.39
C ILE A 9 -13.40 -33.34 34.97
N LEU A 10 -13.22 -32.26 34.22
CA LEU A 10 -13.56 -30.88 34.62
C LEU A 10 -15.08 -30.65 34.66
N ILE A 11 -15.84 -31.24 33.74
CA ILE A 11 -17.28 -31.04 33.58
C ILE A 11 -18.08 -32.01 34.46
N GLY A 12 -17.54 -33.22 34.72
CA GLY A 12 -18.27 -34.36 35.29
C GLY A 12 -18.84 -34.20 36.69
N ASN A 13 -18.59 -33.07 37.39
CA ASN A 13 -19.08 -32.79 38.76
C ASN A 13 -19.77 -31.43 38.91
N GLN A 14 -20.16 -30.77 37.83
CA GLN A 14 -20.81 -29.46 37.90
C GLN A 14 -22.26 -29.54 37.42
N GLU A 15 -23.13 -28.75 38.05
CA GLU A 15 -24.48 -28.50 37.52
C GLU A 15 -24.40 -28.04 36.07
N ASP A 16 -25.31 -28.52 35.23
CA ASP A 16 -25.29 -28.30 33.76
C ASP A 16 -25.07 -26.83 33.35
N ASP A 17 -25.69 -25.89 34.08
CA ASP A 17 -25.56 -24.44 33.81
C ASP A 17 -24.13 -23.90 34.05
N LYS A 18 -23.39 -24.45 34.99
CA LYS A 18 -22.01 -24.05 35.27
C LYS A 18 -21.04 -24.68 34.26
N ALA A 19 -21.33 -25.87 33.81
CA ALA A 19 -20.55 -26.56 32.79
C ALA A 19 -20.69 -25.82 31.44
N GLU A 20 -21.88 -25.38 31.09
CA GLU A 20 -22.14 -24.62 29.87
C GLU A 20 -21.41 -23.27 29.89
N LYS A 21 -21.52 -22.51 30.99
CA LYS A 21 -20.79 -21.26 31.14
C LYS A 21 -19.27 -21.43 31.10
N PHE A 22 -18.75 -22.52 31.66
CA PHE A 22 -17.32 -22.82 31.58
C PHE A 22 -16.87 -23.16 30.15
N LEU A 23 -17.68 -23.91 29.41
CA LEU A 23 -17.39 -24.24 28.02
C LEU A 23 -17.41 -23.00 27.13
N HIS A 24 -18.36 -22.09 27.33
CA HIS A 24 -18.37 -20.80 26.63
C HIS A 24 -17.13 -19.98 26.94
N PHE A 25 -16.77 -19.84 28.21
CA PHE A 25 -15.56 -19.14 28.61
C PHE A 25 -14.29 -19.76 27.98
N LEU A 26 -14.20 -21.09 27.97
CA LEU A 26 -13.06 -21.80 27.38
C LEU A 26 -13.01 -21.58 25.86
N SER A 27 -14.15 -21.63 25.18
CA SER A 27 -14.27 -21.37 23.74
C SER A 27 -13.83 -19.95 23.42
N ASP A 28 -14.28 -18.97 24.18
CA ASP A 28 -13.89 -17.55 23.98
C ASP A 28 -12.39 -17.34 24.18
N LYS A 29 -11.80 -18.00 25.21
CA LYS A 29 -10.35 -17.91 25.45
C LYS A 29 -9.51 -18.63 24.40
N LEU A 30 -9.97 -19.76 23.91
CA LEU A 30 -9.31 -20.46 22.80
C LEU A 30 -9.38 -19.65 21.51
N TRP A 31 -10.51 -18.99 21.27
CA TRP A 31 -10.69 -18.10 20.13
C TRP A 31 -9.79 -16.85 20.22
N GLU A 32 -9.68 -16.25 21.40
CA GLU A 32 -8.76 -15.14 21.66
C GLU A 32 -7.30 -15.54 21.40
N LEU A 33 -6.85 -16.69 21.89
CA LEU A 33 -5.51 -17.22 21.68
C LEU A 33 -5.25 -17.55 20.21
N TYR A 34 -6.25 -18.11 19.52
CA TYR A 34 -6.17 -18.38 18.09
C TYR A 34 -6.01 -17.09 17.30
N ASN A 35 -6.79 -16.06 17.61
CA ASN A 35 -6.68 -14.77 16.96
C ASN A 35 -5.30 -14.12 17.17
N LEU A 36 -4.75 -14.18 18.39
CA LEU A 36 -3.40 -13.70 18.67
C LEU A 36 -2.34 -14.45 17.85
N TYR A 37 -2.47 -15.78 17.75
CA TYR A 37 -1.59 -16.60 16.92
C TYR A 37 -1.67 -16.22 15.44
N VAL A 38 -2.89 -16.09 14.90
CA VAL A 38 -3.10 -15.69 13.51
C VAL A 38 -2.52 -14.30 13.24
N MET A 39 -2.77 -13.33 14.15
CA MET A 39 -2.21 -11.98 14.06
C MET A 39 -0.69 -11.97 14.02
N ASP A 40 -0.05 -12.77 14.85
CA ASP A 40 1.41 -12.91 14.89
C ASP A 40 1.93 -13.49 13.58
N LYS A 41 1.28 -14.54 13.07
CA LYS A 41 1.63 -15.13 11.76
C LYS A 41 1.43 -14.17 10.60
N MET A 42 0.38 -13.36 10.63
CA MET A 42 0.13 -12.34 9.60
C MET A 42 1.22 -11.27 9.60
N LYS A 43 1.67 -10.81 10.77
CA LYS A 43 2.80 -9.88 10.87
C LYS A 43 4.10 -10.47 10.34
N MET A 44 4.35 -11.75 10.60
CA MET A 44 5.50 -12.46 10.04
C MET A 44 5.41 -12.54 8.51
N ALA A 45 4.26 -12.92 7.98
CA ALA A 45 4.03 -12.97 6.53
C ALA A 45 4.14 -11.59 5.86
N ASP A 46 3.67 -10.53 6.52
CA ASP A 46 3.85 -9.15 6.04
C ASP A 46 5.33 -8.77 5.94
N GLY A 47 6.15 -9.15 6.91
CA GLY A 47 7.60 -8.96 6.86
C GLY A 47 8.31 -9.74 5.74
N GLU A 48 7.72 -10.84 5.27
CA GLU A 48 8.22 -11.65 4.15
C GLU A 48 7.73 -11.16 2.78
N LEU A 49 6.67 -10.33 2.76
CA LEU A 49 6.13 -9.77 1.54
C LEU A 49 7.18 -8.91 0.82
N ARG A 50 7.52 -9.34 -0.38
CA ARG A 50 8.33 -8.52 -1.28
C ARG A 50 7.41 -7.54 -2.01
N TRP A 51 7.28 -6.35 -1.48
CA TRP A 51 6.54 -5.25 -2.10
C TRP A 51 7.27 -4.72 -3.34
N ASN A 52 7.37 -5.55 -4.38
CA ASN A 52 7.91 -5.16 -5.68
C ASN A 52 6.85 -4.37 -6.47
N LEU A 53 6.25 -3.38 -5.84
CA LEU A 53 5.31 -2.49 -6.50
C LEU A 53 6.11 -1.40 -7.22
N ASN A 54 6.32 -1.60 -8.52
CA ASN A 54 6.90 -0.56 -9.37
C ASN A 54 5.79 0.43 -9.75
N ILE A 55 5.68 1.52 -9.01
CA ILE A 55 4.77 2.62 -9.32
C ILE A 55 5.58 3.67 -10.09
N PRO A 56 5.33 3.87 -11.38
CA PRO A 56 6.03 4.89 -12.15
C PRO A 56 5.76 6.29 -11.56
N ASN A 57 6.76 7.15 -11.59
CA ASN A 57 6.58 8.53 -11.19
C ASN A 57 5.56 9.22 -12.10
N ALA A 58 4.65 9.97 -11.50
CA ALA A 58 3.74 10.83 -12.24
C ALA A 58 4.49 12.10 -12.74
N LYS A 59 3.93 12.76 -13.74
CA LYS A 59 4.43 14.05 -14.22
C LYS A 59 3.33 15.09 -14.14
N GLU A 60 3.63 16.24 -13.56
CA GLU A 60 2.69 17.34 -13.44
C GLU A 60 2.11 17.74 -14.80
N ASN A 61 0.80 17.96 -14.87
CA ASN A 61 0.01 18.32 -16.07
C ASN A 61 0.01 17.27 -17.20
N ILE A 62 0.43 16.06 -16.95
CA ILE A 62 0.34 14.96 -17.91
C ILE A 62 -0.60 13.89 -17.36
N GLU A 63 -1.56 13.44 -18.16
CA GLU A 63 -2.48 12.39 -17.76
C GLU A 63 -1.74 11.16 -17.23
N TYR A 64 -2.15 10.71 -16.06
CA TYR A 64 -1.62 9.56 -15.37
C TYR A 64 -2.70 8.50 -15.25
N ASN A 65 -2.40 7.31 -15.74
CA ASN A 65 -3.32 6.18 -15.67
C ASN A 65 -2.49 4.91 -15.45
N GLN A 66 -2.45 4.46 -14.21
CA GLN A 66 -1.70 3.27 -13.80
C GLN A 66 -2.57 2.34 -12.97
N THR A 67 -2.44 1.05 -13.25
CA THR A 67 -3.05 -0.01 -12.45
C THR A 67 -1.95 -0.78 -11.73
N ILE A 68 -2.02 -0.80 -10.41
CA ILE A 68 -1.12 -1.53 -9.52
C ILE A 68 -1.81 -2.82 -9.14
N ILE A 69 -1.20 -3.95 -9.46
CA ILE A 69 -1.68 -5.27 -9.08
C ILE A 69 -1.08 -5.63 -7.73
N MET A 70 -1.91 -6.12 -6.80
CA MET A 70 -1.44 -6.56 -5.49
C MET A 70 -0.48 -7.75 -5.65
N PRO A 71 0.63 -7.76 -4.89
CA PRO A 71 1.59 -8.85 -4.97
C PRO A 71 0.97 -10.16 -4.48
N GLN A 72 1.46 -11.26 -5.02
CA GLN A 72 1.13 -12.58 -4.49
C GLN A 72 1.93 -12.83 -3.21
N VAL A 73 1.29 -13.44 -2.22
CA VAL A 73 1.96 -13.88 -1.00
C VAL A 73 2.70 -15.17 -1.30
N ASN A 74 4.02 -15.11 -1.24
CA ASN A 74 4.90 -16.26 -1.35
C ASN A 74 5.46 -16.53 0.06
N SER A 75 4.74 -17.28 0.87
CA SER A 75 5.14 -17.57 2.24
C SER A 75 5.11 -19.08 2.50
N ASP A 76 6.19 -19.59 3.10
CA ASP A 76 6.23 -20.96 3.61
C ASP A 76 5.34 -21.15 4.85
N ILE A 77 4.80 -20.06 5.39
CA ILE A 77 3.96 -20.05 6.59
C ILE A 77 2.50 -20.30 6.27
N PHE A 78 2.05 -19.81 5.10
CA PHE A 78 0.65 -19.87 4.68
C PHE A 78 0.53 -20.42 3.27
N ASP A 79 -0.21 -21.51 3.12
CA ASP A 79 -0.62 -22.02 1.81
C ASP A 79 -1.81 -21.23 1.28
N ASN A 80 -1.77 -20.83 0.01
CA ASN A 80 -2.88 -20.21 -0.72
C ASN A 80 -3.43 -18.90 -0.12
N VAL A 81 -2.56 -18.08 0.46
CA VAL A 81 -2.97 -16.76 0.96
C VAL A 81 -2.91 -15.72 -0.15
N GLU A 82 -3.95 -14.93 -0.27
CA GLU A 82 -4.04 -13.78 -1.17
C GLU A 82 -4.11 -12.48 -0.38
N LEU A 83 -3.70 -11.38 -1.00
CA LEU A 83 -3.91 -10.04 -0.47
C LEU A 83 -5.18 -9.44 -1.08
N GLU A 84 -6.02 -8.90 -0.23
CA GLU A 84 -7.19 -8.12 -0.62
C GLU A 84 -6.99 -6.68 -0.17
N LEU A 85 -6.85 -5.77 -1.13
CA LEU A 85 -6.79 -4.34 -0.87
C LEU A 85 -8.18 -3.86 -0.45
N VAL A 86 -8.25 -3.24 0.70
CA VAL A 86 -9.50 -2.72 1.28
C VAL A 86 -9.66 -1.23 0.94
N ASP A 87 -8.56 -0.48 1.02
CA ASP A 87 -8.55 0.97 0.80
C ASP A 87 -7.15 1.45 0.40
N ALA A 88 -7.07 2.64 -0.16
CA ALA A 88 -5.82 3.33 -0.45
C ALA A 88 -5.94 4.81 -0.15
N LYS A 89 -4.94 5.40 0.49
CA LYS A 89 -4.93 6.79 0.96
C LYS A 89 -3.61 7.48 0.60
N GLY A 90 -3.58 8.80 0.78
CA GLY A 90 -2.36 9.61 0.62
C GLY A 90 -2.38 10.50 -0.62
N LEU A 91 -3.17 10.18 -1.62
CA LEU A 91 -3.42 11.03 -2.77
C LEU A 91 -4.90 11.40 -2.83
N ASP A 92 -5.21 12.62 -3.16
CA ASP A 92 -6.58 13.08 -3.36
C ASP A 92 -6.75 13.90 -4.64
N GLU A 93 -7.97 13.89 -5.17
CA GLU A 93 -8.30 14.52 -6.45
C GLU A 93 -8.20 16.05 -6.39
N VAL A 94 -8.47 16.64 -5.22
CA VAL A 94 -8.47 18.10 -5.06
C VAL A 94 -7.07 18.68 -4.99
N LYS A 95 -6.19 18.06 -4.20
CA LYS A 95 -4.83 18.57 -3.96
C LYS A 95 -3.82 18.06 -4.98
N HIS A 96 -3.91 16.78 -5.33
CA HIS A 96 -2.92 16.12 -6.18
C HIS A 96 -3.39 15.96 -7.63
N GLY A 97 -4.68 16.21 -7.92
CA GLY A 97 -5.27 15.92 -9.22
C GLY A 97 -5.36 14.43 -9.54
N LEU A 98 -5.24 13.56 -8.53
CA LEU A 98 -5.18 12.12 -8.67
C LEU A 98 -6.25 11.43 -7.85
N LYS A 99 -6.95 10.47 -8.49
CA LYS A 99 -7.96 9.64 -7.88
C LYS A 99 -7.44 8.23 -7.67
N LEU A 100 -7.67 7.70 -6.47
CA LEU A 100 -7.43 6.31 -6.11
C LEU A 100 -8.73 5.52 -6.24
N THR A 101 -8.69 4.38 -6.92
CA THR A 101 -9.84 3.49 -7.07
C THR A 101 -9.41 2.06 -6.86
N VAL A 102 -9.86 1.46 -5.77
CA VAL A 102 -9.66 0.04 -5.48
C VAL A 102 -10.64 -0.77 -6.33
N ALA A 103 -10.14 -1.81 -6.98
CA ALA A 103 -11.00 -2.72 -7.74
C ALA A 103 -11.97 -3.47 -6.81
N PRO A 104 -13.18 -3.82 -7.26
CA PRO A 104 -14.18 -4.51 -6.43
C PRO A 104 -13.71 -5.86 -5.87
N ASP A 105 -12.76 -6.51 -6.54
CA ASP A 105 -12.16 -7.77 -6.10
C ASP A 105 -10.97 -7.58 -5.14
N GLY A 106 -10.62 -6.33 -4.82
CA GLY A 106 -9.47 -5.99 -3.96
C GLY A 106 -8.10 -6.39 -4.51
N LYS A 107 -8.00 -6.78 -5.79
CA LYS A 107 -6.73 -7.28 -6.36
C LYS A 107 -5.89 -6.22 -7.05
N SER A 108 -6.45 -5.05 -7.26
CA SER A 108 -5.72 -3.95 -7.89
C SER A 108 -6.17 -2.57 -7.42
N LEU A 109 -5.27 -1.59 -7.60
CA LEU A 109 -5.48 -0.17 -7.38
C LEU A 109 -5.25 0.58 -8.68
N ALA A 110 -6.25 1.32 -9.14
CA ALA A 110 -6.08 2.28 -10.22
C ALA A 110 -5.76 3.67 -9.64
N ILE A 111 -4.73 4.32 -10.19
CA ILE A 111 -4.38 5.71 -9.93
C ILE A 111 -4.57 6.48 -11.23
N THR A 112 -5.55 7.38 -11.27
CA THR A 112 -5.92 8.09 -12.50
C THR A 112 -6.07 9.58 -12.25
N GLY A 113 -5.82 10.40 -13.28
CA GLY A 113 -6.05 11.84 -13.25
C GLY A 113 -4.92 12.64 -13.89
N ILE A 114 -4.96 13.95 -13.68
CA ILE A 114 -3.91 14.87 -14.15
C ILE A 114 -3.19 15.41 -12.92
N PRO A 115 -1.96 14.92 -12.63
CA PRO A 115 -1.23 15.34 -11.43
C PRO A 115 -1.00 16.83 -11.38
N SER A 116 -1.22 17.43 -10.20
CA SER A 116 -1.00 18.85 -9.95
C SER A 116 -0.14 19.04 -8.69
N LEU A 117 0.78 19.98 -8.75
CA LEU A 117 1.60 20.41 -7.62
C LEU A 117 1.25 21.83 -7.14
N GLU A 118 0.17 22.42 -7.67
CA GLU A 118 -0.20 23.82 -7.34
C GLU A 118 -0.47 24.02 -5.85
N ALA A 119 -1.10 23.06 -5.18
CA ALA A 119 -1.37 23.12 -3.75
C ALA A 119 -0.10 23.08 -2.88
N PHE A 120 1.02 22.62 -3.45
CA PHE A 120 2.31 22.43 -2.79
C PHE A 120 3.36 23.48 -3.21
N ARG A 121 2.95 24.50 -3.97
CA ARG A 121 3.84 25.61 -4.35
C ARG A 121 3.87 26.66 -3.25
N LYS A 122 5.08 27.09 -2.94
CA LYS A 122 5.33 28.22 -2.05
C LYS A 122 6.31 29.17 -2.75
N ASP A 123 5.92 30.42 -2.89
CA ASP A 123 6.72 31.44 -3.58
C ASP A 123 7.18 31.01 -5.00
N GLY A 124 6.30 30.29 -5.70
CA GLY A 124 6.56 29.78 -7.05
C GLY A 124 7.37 28.47 -7.13
N ALA A 125 8.00 28.07 -6.04
CA ALA A 125 8.72 26.80 -5.97
C ALA A 125 7.83 25.67 -5.42
N VAL A 126 8.07 24.44 -5.87
CA VAL A 126 7.41 23.26 -5.30
C VAL A 126 8.13 22.88 -3.99
N ALA A 127 7.40 22.98 -2.88
CA ALA A 127 7.93 22.64 -1.57
C ALA A 127 7.94 21.12 -1.34
N GLU A 128 6.98 20.40 -1.94
CA GLU A 128 6.83 18.95 -1.79
C GLU A 128 6.42 18.31 -3.11
N SER A 129 7.10 17.25 -3.51
CA SER A 129 6.81 16.48 -4.72
C SER A 129 6.81 14.96 -4.48
N THR A 130 7.12 14.55 -3.26
CA THR A 130 7.07 13.15 -2.82
C THR A 130 6.01 13.00 -1.75
N PHE A 131 5.07 12.13 -1.99
CA PHE A 131 3.91 11.87 -1.15
C PHE A 131 3.94 10.44 -0.64
N GLU A 132 3.24 10.15 0.45
CA GLU A 132 3.10 8.81 0.98
C GLU A 132 1.77 8.21 0.52
N LEU A 133 1.83 7.17 -0.31
CA LEU A 133 0.69 6.34 -0.66
C LEU A 133 0.58 5.22 0.36
N THR A 134 -0.53 5.14 1.09
CA THR A 134 -0.79 4.09 2.06
C THR A 134 -1.80 3.10 1.50
N LEU A 135 -1.39 1.85 1.34
CA LEU A 135 -2.26 0.73 0.97
C LEU A 135 -2.77 0.06 2.25
N ILE A 136 -4.09 -0.10 2.37
CA ILE A 136 -4.75 -0.79 3.47
C ILE A 136 -5.27 -2.11 2.94
N TYR A 137 -4.78 -3.22 3.46
CA TYR A 137 -5.07 -4.56 2.95
C TYR A 137 -5.28 -5.56 4.07
N LYS A 138 -5.81 -6.73 3.72
CA LYS A 138 -5.98 -7.89 4.59
C LYS A 138 -5.54 -9.15 3.87
N PHE A 139 -5.16 -10.17 4.64
CA PHE A 139 -4.93 -11.51 4.11
C PHE A 139 -6.25 -12.24 3.91
N CYS A 140 -6.35 -12.99 2.79
CA CYS A 140 -7.53 -13.76 2.41
C CYS A 140 -7.13 -15.18 1.99
N GLY A 141 -8.01 -16.18 2.22
CA GLY A 141 -7.77 -17.57 1.83
C GLY A 141 -6.82 -18.34 2.76
N GLY A 142 -6.65 -19.63 2.52
CA GLY A 142 -5.67 -20.53 3.16
C GLY A 142 -5.88 -20.89 4.62
N ILE A 143 -6.58 -20.09 5.39
CA ILE A 143 -6.90 -20.32 6.81
C ILE A 143 -8.34 -19.90 7.06
N GLU A 144 -9.06 -20.62 7.91
CA GLU A 144 -10.30 -20.12 8.49
C GLU A 144 -9.99 -18.87 9.31
N MET A 145 -10.11 -17.73 8.66
CA MET A 145 -9.84 -16.44 9.29
C MET A 145 -11.06 -15.98 10.10
N PRO A 146 -10.85 -15.27 11.21
CA PRO A 146 -11.94 -14.61 11.93
C PRO A 146 -12.76 -13.71 11.01
N LYS A 147 -14.05 -13.53 11.33
CA LYS A 147 -14.93 -12.62 10.55
C LYS A 147 -14.38 -11.19 10.54
N ASP A 148 -13.80 -10.74 11.63
CA ASP A 148 -13.16 -9.43 11.78
C ASP A 148 -11.65 -9.56 11.54
N ARG A 149 -11.27 -9.64 10.27
CA ARG A 149 -9.86 -9.71 9.88
C ARG A 149 -9.17 -8.38 10.14
N PRO A 150 -7.99 -8.38 10.77
CA PRO A 150 -7.23 -7.15 10.92
C PRO A 150 -6.76 -6.66 9.56
N THR A 151 -6.78 -5.35 9.40
CA THR A 151 -6.15 -4.68 8.28
C THR A 151 -4.70 -4.33 8.60
N LEU A 152 -3.85 -4.42 7.62
CA LEU A 152 -2.46 -4.02 7.67
C LEU A 152 -2.25 -2.80 6.75
N GLU A 153 -1.21 -2.03 7.00
CA GLU A 153 -0.87 -0.86 6.20
C GLU A 153 0.52 -1.00 5.61
N HIS A 154 0.64 -0.70 4.32
CA HIS A 154 1.93 -0.60 3.64
C HIS A 154 2.08 0.78 3.01
N LYS A 155 3.20 1.45 3.31
CA LYS A 155 3.48 2.81 2.87
C LYS A 155 4.50 2.82 1.76
N ILE A 156 4.17 3.52 0.68
CA ILE A 156 4.99 3.58 -0.53
C ILE A 156 5.21 5.04 -0.90
N PRO A 157 6.45 5.46 -1.21
CA PRO A 157 6.70 6.79 -1.72
C PRO A 157 6.11 6.93 -3.14
N PHE A 158 5.37 8.00 -3.37
CA PHE A 158 4.82 8.37 -4.67
C PHE A 158 5.35 9.73 -5.10
N VAL A 159 5.97 9.79 -6.27
CA VAL A 159 6.62 11.02 -6.75
C VAL A 159 5.84 11.62 -7.90
N ILE A 160 5.57 12.93 -7.81
CA ILE A 160 5.06 13.75 -8.91
C ILE A 160 6.21 14.65 -9.38
N ASN A 161 6.76 14.34 -10.56
CA ASN A 161 7.80 15.15 -11.16
C ASN A 161 7.21 16.48 -11.64
N GLN A 162 7.86 17.57 -11.27
CA GLN A 162 7.48 18.89 -11.68
C GLN A 162 7.53 19.07 -13.21
N ASP A 163 6.60 19.84 -13.77
CA ASP A 163 6.65 20.24 -15.18
C ASP A 163 7.90 21.09 -15.45
N PRO A 164 8.83 20.64 -16.30
CA PRO A 164 10.05 21.39 -16.60
C PRO A 164 9.77 22.81 -17.10
N ARG A 165 8.66 22.99 -17.84
CA ARG A 165 8.28 24.32 -18.37
C ARG A 165 7.95 25.32 -17.26
N LYS A 166 7.45 24.87 -16.11
CA LYS A 166 7.21 25.70 -14.93
C LYS A 166 8.49 26.01 -14.15
N LEU A 167 9.44 25.09 -14.12
CA LEU A 167 10.77 25.31 -13.53
C LEU A 167 11.49 26.46 -14.24
N TRP A 168 11.44 26.50 -15.56
CA TRP A 168 12.16 27.51 -16.35
C TRP A 168 11.54 28.89 -16.24
N ARG A 169 10.23 28.98 -16.05
CA ARG A 169 9.54 30.27 -15.88
C ARG A 169 9.90 31.01 -14.59
N ASN A 170 10.34 30.29 -13.56
CA ASN A 170 10.68 30.85 -12.26
C ASN A 170 12.19 31.14 -12.10
N LEU A 171 12.99 30.78 -13.08
CA LEU A 171 14.38 31.24 -13.10
C LEU A 171 14.38 32.72 -13.56
N PRO A 172 15.13 33.60 -12.89
CA PRO A 172 15.33 34.97 -13.33
C PRO A 172 16.27 34.99 -14.56
N VAL A 173 15.86 34.26 -15.59
CA VAL A 173 16.58 34.20 -16.86
C VAL A 173 15.88 35.14 -17.81
N ASP A 174 16.59 36.12 -18.25
CA ASP A 174 16.15 37.06 -19.31
C ASP A 174 16.20 36.29 -20.65
N TRP A 175 15.09 35.63 -20.98
CA TRP A 175 14.96 34.81 -22.19
C TRP A 175 15.07 35.65 -23.49
N GLU A 176 14.78 36.96 -23.40
CA GLU A 176 14.88 37.86 -24.55
C GLU A 176 16.33 38.23 -24.89
N ASN A 177 17.20 38.17 -23.88
CA ASN A 177 18.63 38.49 -24.01
C ASN A 177 19.54 37.29 -23.83
N MET A 178 19.02 36.04 -23.95
CA MET A 178 19.87 34.87 -23.93
C MET A 178 20.83 34.91 -25.14
N PRO A 179 22.16 34.82 -24.92
CA PRO A 179 23.07 34.68 -26.03
C PRO A 179 22.73 33.38 -26.77
N GLU A 180 22.60 33.47 -28.08
CA GLU A 180 22.43 32.30 -28.92
C GLU A 180 23.49 31.24 -28.56
N PRO A 181 23.09 29.97 -28.37
CA PRO A 181 24.04 28.92 -28.08
C PRO A 181 25.06 28.87 -29.21
N LYS A 182 26.30 29.27 -28.95
CA LYS A 182 27.41 29.08 -29.86
C LYS A 182 27.67 27.58 -29.94
N TYR A 183 27.01 26.92 -30.86
CA TYR A 183 27.42 25.58 -31.25
C TYR A 183 28.81 25.76 -31.86
N LYS A 184 29.86 25.34 -31.16
CA LYS A 184 31.12 25.01 -31.78
C LYS A 184 30.82 23.83 -32.69
N ASN A 185 30.73 24.09 -33.99
CA ASN A 185 30.92 23.05 -34.97
C ASN A 185 32.36 22.56 -34.83
N ASP A 186 32.59 21.57 -33.97
CA ASP A 186 33.78 20.77 -34.03
C ASP A 186 33.65 19.88 -35.28
N ASP A 187 33.98 20.44 -36.43
CA ASP A 187 34.27 19.68 -37.62
C ASP A 187 35.58 18.88 -37.39
N THR A 188 35.52 17.92 -36.49
CA THR A 188 36.49 16.84 -36.45
C THR A 188 36.11 15.87 -37.56
N GLN A 189 36.63 16.12 -38.75
CA GLN A 189 36.70 15.10 -39.79
C GLN A 189 37.46 13.90 -39.21
N VAL A 190 36.75 12.80 -39.00
CA VAL A 190 37.36 11.50 -38.76
C VAL A 190 37.73 10.96 -40.16
N GLU A 191 39.02 11.10 -40.53
CA GLU A 191 39.55 10.33 -41.65
C GLU A 191 39.62 8.85 -41.24
N TYR A 192 39.09 7.99 -42.12
CA TYR A 192 39.19 6.53 -42.04
C TYR A 192 40.51 6.04 -42.64
#